data_fc6a9cb2ae569b40a2f79d1206403fae
#
_entry.id   fc6a9cb2ae569b40a2f79d1206403fae
#
_cell.length_a   1.000
_cell.length_b   1.000
_cell.length_c   1.000
_cell.angle_alpha   90.00
_cell.angle_beta   90.00
_cell.angle_gamma   90.00
#
_symmetry.space_group_name_H-M   'P 1'
#
loop_
_entity.id
_entity.type
_entity.pdbx_description
1 polymer ?
#
loop_
_entity_poly.entity_id
_entity_poly.type
_entity_poly.pdbx_seq_one_letter_code
_entity_poly.pdbx_strand_id
1 'polypeptide(L)'
;MTQFYHDLITEKSWQLLIELKKSYRFILIGGWAVFLYTNSLKSKDIDIIIDYDELAKLKNQFTLLKNDRLKKYEIKAGNFDVDIYLPHYSDLGIDIKRIQETSVIRQGFGVPNLEILFMLKLYAWHNRRGSIKGQKDELDIFSLVFMPEFNWHHLSNLIKEGGFKEYCEGFLALIKQTSEIMELGVNVQAMSKFKKKLPSDLSLGR
;
A
#
# COMPACT_ATOMS: atom_id res chain seq x y z
N MET A 1 -8.92 -13.59 16.48
CA MET A 1 -8.85 -12.33 17.28
C MET A 1 -10.20 -11.67 17.16
N THR A 2 -10.83 -11.28 18.27
CA THR A 2 -12.16 -10.66 18.21
C THR A 2 -12.06 -9.26 17.59
N GLN A 3 -13.14 -8.77 16.96
CA GLN A 3 -13.23 -7.44 16.34
C GLN A 3 -12.75 -6.33 17.30
N PHE A 4 -13.15 -6.42 18.58
CA PHE A 4 -12.75 -5.47 19.61
C PHE A 4 -11.24 -5.33 19.78
N TYR A 5 -10.48 -6.44 19.82
CA TYR A 5 -9.00 -6.37 19.91
C TYR A 5 -8.36 -5.82 18.65
N HIS A 6 -8.95 -6.09 17.50
CA HIS A 6 -8.48 -5.52 16.24
C HIS A 6 -8.64 -3.99 16.24
N ASP A 7 -9.78 -3.48 16.71
CA ASP A 7 -10.06 -2.05 16.77
C ASP A 7 -9.12 -1.32 17.75
N LEU A 8 -8.84 -1.92 18.90
CA LEU A 8 -7.86 -1.37 19.88
C LEU A 8 -6.45 -1.29 19.29
N ILE A 9 -6.02 -2.30 18.55
CA ILE A 9 -4.66 -2.33 17.95
C ILE A 9 -4.56 -1.27 16.86
N THR A 10 -5.54 -1.17 15.98
CA THR A 10 -5.54 -0.17 14.91
C THR A 10 -5.62 1.25 15.46
N GLU A 11 -6.34 1.47 16.57
CA GLU A 11 -6.37 2.77 17.24
C GLU A 11 -5.00 3.15 17.81
N LYS A 12 -4.32 2.25 18.52
CA LYS A 12 -2.96 2.48 19.03
C LYS A 12 -1.95 2.75 17.91
N SER A 13 -2.06 2.00 16.82
CA SER A 13 -1.23 2.20 15.64
C SER A 13 -1.46 3.60 15.03
N TRP A 14 -2.72 4.03 14.93
CA TRP A 14 -3.05 5.37 14.44
C TRP A 14 -2.50 6.47 15.35
N GLN A 15 -2.62 6.34 16.67
CA GLN A 15 -2.06 7.29 17.63
C GLN A 15 -0.54 7.41 17.47
N LEU A 16 0.18 6.28 17.40
CA LEU A 16 1.62 6.30 17.17
C LEU A 16 1.97 6.95 15.82
N LEU A 17 1.20 6.69 14.76
CA LEU A 17 1.42 7.32 13.46
C LEU A 17 1.29 8.85 13.52
N ILE A 18 0.31 9.36 14.28
CA ILE A 18 0.14 10.80 14.50
C ILE A 18 1.32 11.37 15.31
N GLU A 19 1.83 10.65 16.30
CA GLU A 19 3.00 11.09 17.09
C GLU A 19 4.26 11.12 16.23
N LEU A 20 4.51 10.08 15.45
CA LEU A 20 5.65 10.04 14.51
C LEU A 20 5.62 11.22 13.54
N LYS A 21 4.45 11.58 13.02
CA LYS A 21 4.28 12.72 12.12
C LYS A 21 4.70 14.06 12.73
N LYS A 22 4.56 14.24 14.04
CA LYS A 22 4.96 15.50 14.71
C LYS A 22 6.48 15.67 14.76
N SER A 23 7.23 14.57 14.77
CA SER A 23 8.67 14.56 15.04
C SER A 23 9.53 14.18 13.85
N TYR A 24 8.96 13.49 12.86
CA TYR A 24 9.70 12.91 11.74
C TYR A 24 9.06 13.25 10.39
N ARG A 25 9.91 13.37 9.37
CA ARG A 25 9.48 13.51 7.98
C ARG A 25 9.49 12.13 7.33
N PHE A 26 8.37 11.72 6.77
CA PHE A 26 8.22 10.44 6.08
C PHE A 26 7.14 10.49 5.02
N ILE A 27 7.16 9.51 4.13
CA ILE A 27 6.06 9.17 3.24
C ILE A 27 5.40 7.92 3.81
N LEU A 28 4.11 8.02 4.12
CA LEU A 28 3.31 6.90 4.57
C LEU A 28 2.92 6.04 3.37
N ILE A 29 3.16 4.75 3.46
CA ILE A 29 2.76 3.74 2.48
C ILE A 29 1.90 2.66 3.14
N GLY A 30 1.71 1.53 2.48
CA GLY A 30 1.03 0.39 3.09
C GLY A 30 -0.47 0.62 3.34
N GLY A 31 -1.01 -0.10 4.34
CA GLY A 31 -2.45 -0.11 4.60
C GLY A 31 -3.01 1.22 5.13
N TRP A 32 -2.25 1.98 5.92
CA TRP A 32 -2.68 3.30 6.38
C TRP A 32 -2.77 4.31 5.23
N ALA A 33 -1.84 4.27 4.26
CA ALA A 33 -1.94 5.12 3.08
C ALA A 33 -3.19 4.78 2.25
N VAL A 34 -3.52 3.48 2.09
CA VAL A 34 -4.77 3.05 1.46
C VAL A 34 -5.98 3.60 2.20
N PHE A 35 -6.00 3.50 3.54
CA PHE A 35 -7.09 4.03 4.36
C PHE A 35 -7.29 5.54 4.17
N LEU A 36 -6.22 6.33 4.06
CA LEU A 36 -6.31 7.78 3.81
C LEU A 36 -6.95 8.13 2.46
N TYR A 37 -6.88 7.25 1.48
CA TYR A 37 -7.57 7.41 0.20
C TYR A 37 -9.02 6.94 0.24
N THR A 38 -9.26 5.77 0.82
CA THR A 38 -10.48 4.99 0.59
C THR A 38 -11.44 4.96 1.78
N ASN A 39 -10.95 5.27 2.98
CA ASN A 39 -11.65 5.09 4.26
C ASN A 39 -12.19 3.65 4.46
N SER A 40 -11.62 2.66 3.77
CA SER A 40 -12.11 1.27 3.79
C SER A 40 -11.61 0.50 5.02
N LEU A 41 -10.39 0.00 4.98
CA LEU A 41 -9.83 -0.89 5.99
C LEU A 41 -8.68 -0.23 6.75
N LYS A 42 -8.83 -0.10 8.07
CA LYS A 42 -7.74 0.34 8.96
C LYS A 42 -6.57 -0.65 8.92
N SER A 43 -5.36 -0.15 9.09
CA SER A 43 -4.16 -0.98 9.17
C SER A 43 -3.73 -1.21 10.60
N LYS A 44 -3.15 -2.38 10.85
CA LYS A 44 -2.49 -2.70 12.09
C LYS A 44 -1.06 -2.13 12.10
N ASP A 45 -0.27 -2.46 11.09
CA ASP A 45 1.12 -2.09 10.97
C ASP A 45 1.26 -0.71 10.29
N ILE A 46 2.33 0.02 10.61
CA ILE A 46 2.69 1.30 10.01
C ILE A 46 3.84 1.06 9.05
N ASP A 47 3.70 1.47 7.80
CA ASP A 47 4.72 1.36 6.76
C ASP A 47 5.15 2.77 6.34
N ILE A 48 6.43 3.13 6.52
CA ILE A 48 6.95 4.46 6.18
C ILE A 48 8.25 4.40 5.37
N ILE A 49 8.38 5.34 4.44
CA ILE A 49 9.63 5.62 3.74
C ILE A 49 10.26 6.86 4.38
N ILE A 50 11.53 6.77 4.75
CA ILE A 50 12.31 7.87 5.30
C ILE A 50 13.68 7.98 4.64
N ASP A 51 14.35 9.10 4.83
CA ASP A 51 15.75 9.29 4.47
C ASP A 51 16.69 8.86 5.62
N TYR A 52 17.98 8.71 5.32
CA TYR A 52 18.98 8.28 6.30
C TYR A 52 19.13 9.24 7.49
N ASP A 53 18.91 10.54 7.29
CA ASP A 53 18.93 11.54 8.36
C ASP A 53 17.79 11.33 9.36
N GLU A 54 16.59 11.00 8.88
CA GLU A 54 15.46 10.66 9.74
C GLU A 54 15.66 9.31 10.44
N LEU A 55 16.31 8.34 9.76
CA LEU A 55 16.69 7.08 10.41
C LEU A 55 17.65 7.29 11.57
N ALA A 56 18.63 8.20 11.43
CA ALA A 56 19.56 8.53 12.52
C ALA A 56 18.83 9.13 13.72
N LYS A 57 17.83 9.99 13.50
CA LYS A 57 16.98 10.54 14.56
C LYS A 57 16.15 9.46 15.25
N LEU A 58 15.53 8.55 14.48
CA LEU A 58 14.74 7.44 15.02
C LEU A 58 15.59 6.51 15.90
N LYS A 59 16.84 6.23 15.53
CA LYS A 59 17.78 5.41 16.33
C LYS A 59 18.05 5.97 17.71
N ASN A 60 17.95 7.28 17.90
CA ASN A 60 18.16 7.91 19.20
C ASN A 60 16.96 7.72 20.14
N GLN A 61 15.78 7.40 19.63
CA GLN A 61 14.55 7.29 20.42
C GLN A 61 13.98 5.87 20.47
N PHE A 62 14.27 5.05 19.45
CA PHE A 62 13.72 3.72 19.31
C PHE A 62 14.79 2.66 19.07
N THR A 63 14.55 1.45 19.56
CA THR A 63 15.34 0.28 19.19
C THR A 63 14.92 -0.17 17.79
N LEU A 64 15.84 -0.03 16.83
CA LEU A 64 15.61 -0.44 15.45
C LEU A 64 16.17 -1.83 15.19
N LEU A 65 15.35 -2.73 14.68
CA LEU A 65 15.74 -4.06 14.23
C LEU A 65 15.97 -4.02 12.72
N LYS A 66 17.15 -4.41 12.26
CA LYS A 66 17.45 -4.52 10.83
C LYS A 66 17.00 -5.88 10.30
N ASN A 67 16.19 -5.88 9.27
CA ASN A 67 15.73 -7.08 8.59
C ASN A 67 16.36 -7.15 7.19
N ASP A 68 17.52 -7.82 7.09
CA ASP A 68 18.25 -7.90 5.82
C ASP A 68 17.54 -8.74 4.75
N ARG A 69 16.71 -9.70 5.16
CA ARG A 69 15.92 -10.52 4.22
C ARG A 69 14.82 -9.71 3.53
N LEU A 70 14.13 -8.86 4.30
CA LEU A 70 13.04 -8.02 3.78
C LEU A 70 13.52 -6.61 3.40
N LYS A 71 14.82 -6.34 3.52
CA LYS A 71 15.42 -5.04 3.20
C LYS A 71 14.70 -3.85 3.84
N LYS A 72 14.42 -3.94 5.16
CA LYS A 72 13.76 -2.89 5.94
C LYS A 72 14.32 -2.82 7.36
N TYR A 73 13.99 -1.73 8.06
CA TYR A 73 14.12 -1.66 9.51
C TYR A 73 12.75 -1.77 10.17
N GLU A 74 12.71 -2.21 11.42
CA GLU A 74 11.48 -2.45 12.16
C GLU A 74 11.58 -1.85 13.58
N ILE A 75 10.51 -1.19 14.03
CA ILE A 75 10.27 -0.87 15.43
C ILE A 75 9.15 -1.78 15.94
N LYS A 76 9.39 -2.53 17.00
CA LYS A 76 8.37 -3.38 17.63
C LYS A 76 7.57 -2.53 18.64
N ALA A 77 6.33 -2.24 18.33
CA ALA A 77 5.42 -1.44 19.15
C ALA A 77 4.35 -2.31 19.85
N GLY A 78 4.79 -3.43 20.44
CA GLY A 78 3.91 -4.39 21.12
C GLY A 78 3.14 -5.29 20.15
N ASN A 79 1.87 -4.99 19.91
CA ASN A 79 1.00 -5.82 19.05
C ASN A 79 1.03 -5.46 17.56
N PHE A 80 1.84 -4.47 17.16
CA PHE A 80 2.02 -4.04 15.78
C PHE A 80 3.46 -3.56 15.56
N ASP A 81 3.84 -3.42 14.31
CA ASP A 81 5.18 -3.02 13.91
C ASP A 81 5.15 -1.70 13.13
N VAL A 82 6.26 -0.94 13.22
CA VAL A 82 6.57 0.15 12.30
C VAL A 82 7.64 -0.35 11.35
N ASP A 83 7.29 -0.55 10.09
CA ASP A 83 8.17 -0.96 9.01
C ASP A 83 8.75 0.26 8.30
N ILE A 84 10.07 0.33 8.23
CA ILE A 84 10.82 1.50 7.75
C ILE A 84 11.62 1.11 6.52
N TYR A 85 11.36 1.80 5.42
CA TYR A 85 11.99 1.60 4.13
C TYR A 85 12.89 2.78 3.78
N LEU A 86 14.04 2.48 3.14
CA LEU A 86 15.10 3.45 2.86
C LEU A 86 15.49 3.43 1.38
N PRO A 87 15.83 4.58 0.80
CA PRO A 87 16.42 4.65 -0.54
C PRO A 87 17.67 3.75 -0.64
N HIS A 88 17.88 3.15 -1.80
CA HIS A 88 19.04 2.29 -2.12
C HIS A 88 19.22 1.03 -1.28
N TYR A 89 18.37 0.79 -0.28
CA TYR A 89 18.40 -0.39 0.56
C TYR A 89 17.16 -1.26 0.40
N SER A 90 15.98 -0.63 0.43
CA SER A 90 14.72 -1.34 0.39
C SER A 90 14.27 -1.63 -1.03
N ASP A 91 13.59 -2.77 -1.22
CA ASP A 91 12.97 -3.16 -2.48
C ASP A 91 11.44 -3.14 -2.32
N LEU A 92 10.81 -2.20 -3.00
CA LEU A 92 9.35 -2.02 -3.05
C LEU A 92 8.77 -2.29 -4.45
N GLY A 93 9.61 -2.81 -5.37
CA GLY A 93 9.26 -2.98 -6.77
C GLY A 93 9.26 -1.67 -7.58
N ILE A 94 9.32 -0.52 -6.91
CA ILE A 94 9.41 0.82 -7.49
C ILE A 94 10.55 1.56 -6.78
N ASP A 95 11.34 2.33 -7.54
CA ASP A 95 12.39 3.17 -6.95
C ASP A 95 11.77 4.14 -5.94
N ILE A 96 12.32 4.16 -4.73
CA ILE A 96 11.87 5.03 -3.63
C ILE A 96 11.94 6.50 -4.02
N LYS A 97 12.95 6.92 -4.80
CA LYS A 97 13.03 8.28 -5.30
C LYS A 97 11.81 8.66 -6.14
N ARG A 98 11.35 7.76 -7.01
CA ARG A 98 10.12 7.97 -7.78
C ARG A 98 8.89 8.11 -6.89
N ILE A 99 8.80 7.29 -5.83
CA ILE A 99 7.71 7.39 -4.85
C ILE A 99 7.75 8.76 -4.17
N GLN A 100 8.93 9.25 -3.79
CA GLN A 100 9.12 10.55 -3.15
C GLN A 100 8.70 11.71 -4.07
N GLU A 101 9.14 11.68 -5.33
CA GLU A 101 8.85 12.72 -6.34
C GLU A 101 7.36 12.81 -6.71
N THR A 102 6.63 11.71 -6.61
CA THR A 102 5.19 11.62 -6.96
C THR A 102 4.26 11.67 -5.75
N SER A 103 4.82 11.92 -4.56
CA SER A 103 4.02 11.96 -3.34
C SER A 103 3.10 13.17 -3.30
N VAL A 104 1.93 12.99 -2.70
CA VAL A 104 0.90 14.01 -2.50
C VAL A 104 0.52 14.10 -1.03
N ILE A 105 -0.17 15.17 -0.64
CA ILE A 105 -0.66 15.31 0.73
C ILE A 105 -2.11 14.81 0.84
N ARG A 106 -2.35 13.83 1.71
CA ARG A 106 -3.68 13.35 2.07
C ARG A 106 -3.87 13.42 3.58
N GLN A 107 -4.89 14.12 4.04
CA GLN A 107 -5.18 14.33 5.47
C GLN A 107 -3.94 14.77 6.27
N GLY A 108 -3.09 15.58 5.62
CA GLY A 108 -1.86 16.09 6.20
C GLY A 108 -0.68 15.11 6.22
N PHE A 109 -0.78 13.91 5.68
CA PHE A 109 0.33 12.97 5.48
C PHE A 109 0.83 13.03 4.04
N GLY A 110 2.16 12.96 3.86
CA GLY A 110 2.74 12.62 2.57
C GLY A 110 2.46 11.16 2.23
N VAL A 111 1.84 10.89 1.10
CA VAL A 111 1.54 9.54 0.61
C VAL A 111 1.89 9.44 -0.89
N PRO A 112 2.19 8.28 -1.45
CA PRO A 112 2.31 8.12 -2.89
C PRO A 112 1.01 8.56 -3.59
N ASN A 113 1.09 9.00 -4.84
CA ASN A 113 -0.13 9.13 -5.63
C ASN A 113 -0.85 7.78 -5.75
N LEU A 114 -2.11 7.83 -6.17
CA LEU A 114 -3.02 6.68 -6.11
C LEU A 114 -2.51 5.48 -6.93
N GLU A 115 -1.98 5.71 -8.12
CA GLU A 115 -1.48 4.67 -9.02
C GLU A 115 -0.16 4.06 -8.54
N ILE A 116 0.74 4.86 -7.98
CA ILE A 116 1.97 4.35 -7.35
C ILE A 116 1.63 3.51 -6.11
N LEU A 117 0.68 3.97 -5.27
CA LEU A 117 0.24 3.20 -4.11
C LEU A 117 -0.39 1.86 -4.54
N PHE A 118 -1.20 1.87 -5.61
CA PHE A 118 -1.73 0.65 -6.22
C PHE A 118 -0.60 -0.30 -6.66
N MET A 119 0.42 0.20 -7.35
CA MET A 119 1.55 -0.62 -7.80
C MET A 119 2.34 -1.22 -6.63
N LEU A 120 2.56 -0.46 -5.55
CA LEU A 120 3.18 -0.97 -4.32
C LEU A 120 2.37 -2.12 -3.72
N LYS A 121 1.04 -1.99 -3.67
CA LYS A 121 0.14 -3.05 -3.20
C LYS A 121 0.14 -4.26 -4.12
N LEU A 122 0.18 -4.04 -5.41
CA LEU A 122 0.23 -5.10 -6.41
C LEU A 122 1.53 -5.92 -6.31
N TYR A 123 2.67 -5.25 -6.12
CA TYR A 123 3.95 -5.89 -5.87
C TYR A 123 3.93 -6.72 -4.57
N ALA A 124 3.44 -6.15 -3.47
CA ALA A 124 3.33 -6.85 -2.21
C ALA A 124 2.41 -8.07 -2.30
N TRP A 125 1.26 -7.94 -2.95
CA TRP A 125 0.32 -9.03 -3.19
C TRP A 125 0.94 -10.16 -4.02
N HIS A 126 1.61 -9.83 -5.12
CA HIS A 126 2.27 -10.82 -5.98
C HIS A 126 3.25 -11.70 -5.17
N ASN A 127 4.04 -11.08 -4.31
CA ASN A 127 5.07 -11.78 -3.52
C ASN A 127 4.49 -12.61 -2.35
N ARG A 128 3.21 -12.45 -2.02
CA ARG A 128 2.59 -13.16 -0.88
C ARG A 128 1.17 -13.67 -1.14
N ARG A 129 0.87 -13.98 -2.41
CA ARG A 129 -0.40 -14.61 -2.82
C ARG A 129 -0.74 -15.81 -1.96
N GLY A 130 -2.03 -16.02 -1.67
CA GLY A 130 -2.54 -17.15 -0.88
C GLY A 130 -2.29 -17.04 0.62
N SER A 131 -1.57 -16.03 1.11
CA SER A 131 -1.44 -15.76 2.54
C SER A 131 -2.57 -14.85 3.05
N ILE A 132 -2.80 -14.83 4.38
CA ILE A 132 -3.75 -13.88 5.02
C ILE A 132 -3.40 -12.42 4.70
N LYS A 133 -2.10 -12.08 4.65
CA LYS A 133 -1.66 -10.74 4.26
C LYS A 133 -1.93 -10.47 2.78
N GLY A 134 -1.79 -11.48 1.91
CA GLY A 134 -2.14 -11.37 0.49
C GLY A 134 -3.63 -11.11 0.26
N GLN A 135 -4.52 -11.77 1.01
CA GLN A 135 -5.96 -11.50 0.95
C GLN A 135 -6.30 -10.06 1.35
N LYS A 136 -5.62 -9.52 2.38
CA LYS A 136 -5.77 -8.11 2.72
C LYS A 136 -5.27 -7.18 1.60
N ASP A 137 -4.16 -7.51 0.94
CA ASP A 137 -3.68 -6.72 -0.20
C ASP A 137 -4.65 -6.75 -1.38
N GLU A 138 -5.37 -7.85 -1.61
CA GLU A 138 -6.45 -7.90 -2.62
C GLU A 138 -7.54 -6.89 -2.33
N LEU A 139 -7.99 -6.79 -1.06
CA LEU A 139 -8.97 -5.78 -0.64
C LEU A 139 -8.43 -4.35 -0.82
N ASP A 140 -7.18 -4.12 -0.43
CA ASP A 140 -6.53 -2.81 -0.59
C ASP A 140 -6.44 -2.43 -2.09
N ILE A 141 -6.03 -3.36 -2.96
CA ILE A 141 -5.95 -3.18 -4.42
C ILE A 141 -7.32 -2.80 -4.99
N PHE A 142 -8.36 -3.57 -4.66
CA PHE A 142 -9.71 -3.28 -5.15
C PHE A 142 -10.24 -1.95 -4.61
N SER A 143 -9.99 -1.64 -3.33
CA SER A 143 -10.44 -0.35 -2.77
C SER A 143 -9.83 0.85 -3.50
N LEU A 144 -8.56 0.76 -3.91
CA LEU A 144 -7.87 1.81 -4.66
C LEU A 144 -8.43 1.99 -6.08
N VAL A 145 -8.64 0.90 -6.82
CA VAL A 145 -9.12 0.99 -8.21
C VAL A 145 -10.60 1.39 -8.33
N PHE A 146 -11.35 1.31 -7.24
CA PHE A 146 -12.72 1.84 -7.18
C PHE A 146 -12.78 3.33 -6.87
N MET A 147 -11.66 3.97 -6.54
CA MET A 147 -11.63 5.41 -6.31
C MET A 147 -11.95 6.17 -7.62
N PRO A 148 -12.85 7.16 -7.58
CA PRO A 148 -13.24 7.91 -8.78
C PRO A 148 -12.06 8.62 -9.47
N GLU A 149 -11.06 9.03 -8.68
CA GLU A 149 -9.86 9.72 -9.15
C GLU A 149 -8.79 8.78 -9.69
N PHE A 150 -8.98 7.45 -9.68
CA PHE A 150 -8.01 6.49 -10.21
C PHE A 150 -7.81 6.65 -11.71
N ASN A 151 -6.57 6.99 -12.13
CA ASN A 151 -6.24 7.29 -13.50
C ASN A 151 -5.61 6.09 -14.22
N TRP A 152 -6.42 5.34 -14.93
CA TRP A 152 -6.01 4.16 -15.69
C TRP A 152 -4.97 4.46 -16.78
N HIS A 153 -5.06 5.63 -17.42
CA HIS A 153 -4.09 6.04 -18.44
C HIS A 153 -2.71 6.29 -17.81
N HIS A 154 -2.68 6.97 -16.65
CA HIS A 154 -1.45 7.14 -15.89
C HIS A 154 -0.85 5.81 -15.47
N LEU A 155 -1.67 4.89 -14.95
CA LEU A 155 -1.23 3.53 -14.62
C LEU A 155 -0.62 2.81 -15.83
N SER A 156 -1.27 2.86 -17.00
CA SER A 156 -0.74 2.23 -18.24
C SER A 156 0.65 2.75 -18.59
N ASN A 157 0.90 4.04 -18.44
CA ASN A 157 2.21 4.63 -18.68
C ASN A 157 3.26 4.14 -17.66
N LEU A 158 2.91 4.11 -16.38
CA LEU A 158 3.78 3.61 -15.31
C LEU A 158 4.19 2.13 -15.55
N ILE A 159 3.26 1.31 -15.99
CA ILE A 159 3.51 -0.11 -16.31
C ILE A 159 4.52 -0.26 -17.47
N LYS A 160 4.34 0.52 -18.54
CA LYS A 160 5.22 0.50 -19.70
C LYS A 160 6.66 0.90 -19.35
N GLU A 161 6.80 1.88 -18.46
CA GLU A 161 8.11 2.40 -18.03
C GLU A 161 8.82 1.49 -17.02
N GLY A 162 8.07 0.78 -16.18
CA GLY A 162 8.59 0.13 -14.97
C GLY A 162 8.68 -1.41 -14.98
N GLY A 163 8.34 -2.10 -16.08
CA GLY A 163 8.43 -3.57 -16.13
C GLY A 163 7.37 -4.32 -15.29
N PHE A 164 6.26 -3.68 -14.93
CA PHE A 164 5.18 -4.24 -14.09
C PHE A 164 4.19 -5.14 -14.85
N LYS A 165 4.54 -5.61 -16.03
CA LYS A 165 3.64 -6.39 -16.89
C LYS A 165 3.10 -7.65 -16.21
N GLU A 166 3.96 -8.47 -15.64
CA GLU A 166 3.59 -9.73 -14.97
C GLU A 166 2.64 -9.49 -13.79
N TYR A 167 2.90 -8.44 -12.99
CA TYR A 167 2.03 -8.08 -11.86
C TYR A 167 0.62 -7.69 -12.33
N CYS A 168 0.54 -6.97 -13.44
CA CYS A 168 -0.75 -6.57 -14.03
C CYS A 168 -1.51 -7.73 -14.65
N GLU A 169 -0.84 -8.69 -15.28
CA GLU A 169 -1.45 -9.93 -15.75
C GLU A 169 -2.09 -10.70 -14.59
N GLY A 170 -1.39 -10.80 -13.46
CA GLY A 170 -1.91 -11.37 -12.23
C GLY A 170 -3.14 -10.65 -11.71
N PHE A 171 -3.12 -9.31 -11.73
CA PHE A 171 -4.28 -8.49 -11.33
C PHE A 171 -5.47 -8.68 -12.26
N LEU A 172 -5.27 -8.73 -13.57
CA LEU A 172 -6.35 -9.00 -14.53
C LEU A 172 -6.97 -10.38 -14.33
N ALA A 173 -6.15 -11.39 -13.99
CA ALA A 173 -6.65 -12.72 -13.63
C ALA A 173 -7.50 -12.68 -12.35
N LEU A 174 -7.04 -11.94 -11.33
CA LEU A 174 -7.77 -11.73 -10.09
C LEU A 174 -9.13 -11.06 -10.36
N ILE A 175 -9.17 -9.98 -11.16
CA ILE A 175 -10.43 -9.32 -11.54
C ILE A 175 -11.38 -10.29 -12.24
N LYS A 176 -10.90 -11.11 -13.16
CA LYS A 176 -11.75 -12.08 -13.88
C LYS A 176 -12.43 -13.07 -12.94
N GLN A 177 -11.70 -13.56 -11.93
CA GLN A 177 -12.18 -14.55 -10.96
C GLN A 177 -13.09 -13.95 -9.90
N THR A 178 -12.93 -12.68 -9.54
CA THR A 178 -13.71 -12.01 -8.48
C THR A 178 -15.09 -11.64 -8.99
N SER A 179 -16.15 -12.13 -8.37
CA SER A 179 -17.54 -11.82 -8.71
C SER A 179 -18.15 -10.73 -7.83
N GLU A 180 -17.73 -10.65 -6.57
CA GLU A 180 -18.17 -9.67 -5.56
C GLU A 180 -17.09 -9.51 -4.49
N ILE A 181 -17.16 -8.45 -3.69
CA ILE A 181 -16.24 -8.20 -2.57
C ILE A 181 -17.07 -7.67 -1.41
N MET A 182 -17.53 -8.57 -0.54
CA MET A 182 -18.46 -8.22 0.55
C MET A 182 -17.84 -7.22 1.53
N GLU A 183 -16.55 -7.35 1.84
CA GLU A 183 -15.83 -6.47 2.75
C GLU A 183 -15.78 -5.02 2.27
N LEU A 184 -15.92 -4.79 0.97
CA LEU A 184 -15.96 -3.46 0.35
C LEU A 184 -17.38 -3.04 -0.08
N GLY A 185 -18.40 -3.86 0.22
CA GLY A 185 -19.77 -3.60 -0.21
C GLY A 185 -19.97 -3.68 -1.73
N VAL A 186 -19.07 -4.34 -2.47
CA VAL A 186 -19.12 -4.47 -3.93
C VAL A 186 -19.85 -5.75 -4.29
N ASN A 187 -21.09 -5.62 -4.73
CA ASN A 187 -21.91 -6.74 -5.18
C ASN A 187 -21.59 -7.14 -6.64
N VAL A 188 -22.17 -8.26 -7.09
CA VAL A 188 -21.98 -8.84 -8.43
C VAL A 188 -22.27 -7.82 -9.56
N GLN A 189 -23.29 -6.97 -9.38
CA GLN A 189 -23.65 -5.97 -10.39
C GLN A 189 -22.60 -4.85 -10.49
N ALA A 190 -22.12 -4.36 -9.34
CA ALA A 190 -21.06 -3.35 -9.26
C ALA A 190 -19.76 -3.88 -9.88
N MET A 191 -19.38 -5.14 -9.55
CA MET A 191 -18.18 -5.78 -10.09
C MET A 191 -18.30 -6.01 -11.61
N SER A 192 -19.48 -6.41 -12.09
CA SER A 192 -19.72 -6.55 -13.55
C SER A 192 -19.60 -5.23 -14.28
N LYS A 193 -20.13 -4.14 -13.71
CA LYS A 193 -19.98 -2.78 -14.29
C LYS A 193 -18.51 -2.33 -14.29
N PHE A 194 -17.78 -2.61 -13.24
CA PHE A 194 -16.35 -2.30 -13.15
C PHE A 194 -15.56 -3.03 -14.24
N LYS A 195 -15.76 -4.35 -14.39
CA LYS A 195 -15.10 -5.16 -15.43
C LYS A 195 -15.30 -4.61 -16.85
N LYS A 196 -16.48 -4.09 -17.14
CA LYS A 196 -16.81 -3.49 -18.47
C LYS A 196 -16.14 -2.13 -18.71
N LYS A 197 -15.72 -1.44 -17.64
CA LYS A 197 -15.05 -0.12 -17.71
C LYS A 197 -13.53 -0.21 -17.78
N LEU A 198 -12.97 -1.41 -17.61
CA LEU A 198 -11.51 -1.57 -17.68
C LEU A 198 -11.01 -1.20 -19.07
N PRO A 199 -9.96 -0.37 -19.17
CA PRO A 199 -9.37 -0.01 -20.44
C PRO A 199 -8.82 -1.23 -21.19
N SER A 200 -9.02 -1.28 -22.48
CA SER A 200 -8.50 -2.35 -23.34
C SER A 200 -6.98 -2.42 -23.40
N ASP A 201 -6.31 -1.31 -23.17
CA ASP A 201 -4.84 -1.16 -23.15
C ASP A 201 -4.18 -1.66 -21.84
N LEU A 202 -4.94 -1.93 -20.79
CA LEU A 202 -4.47 -2.76 -19.66
C LEU A 202 -4.31 -4.23 -20.06
N SER A 203 -4.99 -4.68 -21.10
CA SER A 203 -4.70 -5.94 -21.79
C SER A 203 -3.39 -5.75 -22.56
N LEU A 204 -2.29 -5.84 -21.83
CA LEU A 204 -0.91 -5.76 -22.28
C LEU A 204 -0.74 -6.45 -23.62
N GLY A 205 -0.52 -5.64 -24.67
CA GLY A 205 -0.15 -5.96 -26.01
C GLY A 205 -0.22 -7.42 -26.45
N ARG A 206 -1.20 -7.71 -27.30
CA ARG A 206 -1.07 -8.76 -28.28
C ARG A 206 0.05 -8.41 -29.27
#